data_72190a885d958f4dede9f25826d77e8f
#
_entry.id   72190a885d958f4dede9f25826d77e8f
#
_cell.length_a   1.000
_cell.length_b   1.000
_cell.length_c   1.000
_cell.angle_alpha   90.00
_cell.angle_beta   90.00
_cell.angle_gamma   90.00
#
_symmetry.space_group_name_H-M   'P 1'
#
loop_
_entity.id
_entity.type
_entity.pdbx_description
1 polymer ?
#
loop_
_entity_poly.entity_id
_entity_poly.type
_entity_poly.pdbx_seq_one_letter_code
_entity_poly.pdbx_strand_id
1 'polypeptide(L)'
;MSNPKVKIVVKGHGTMIAELYPDMAPVTVENFIKLVSEGFYSGMIFHRVIPGFMIQGGGFNEAHEQKEAASIKGEFRANGFAQNTLKHTRGVLSMARTMIPDSASSQIFIMHENSPHLDGQYAGFGKVIEGDEVIDSIANVETTTKMMYYQDWPVDDVVIESMEMLAD
;
A
#
# COMPACT_ATOMS: atom_id res chain seq x y z
N MET A 1 5.40 20.48 -12.88
CA MET A 1 5.25 19.08 -13.30
C MET A 1 4.19 18.41 -12.45
N SER A 2 3.38 17.58 -13.08
CA SER A 2 2.35 16.86 -12.34
C SER A 2 2.97 15.67 -11.57
N ASN A 3 2.32 15.28 -10.49
CA ASN A 3 2.73 14.10 -9.73
C ASN A 3 2.45 12.82 -10.52
N PRO A 4 3.29 11.80 -10.38
CA PRO A 4 3.03 10.50 -11.02
C PRO A 4 1.72 9.90 -10.53
N LYS A 5 1.06 9.13 -11.40
CA LYS A 5 -0.18 8.41 -11.07
C LYS A 5 -0.03 6.94 -11.41
N VAL A 6 -0.64 6.10 -10.61
CA VAL A 6 -0.64 4.65 -10.80
C VAL A 6 -2.07 4.15 -10.89
N LYS A 7 -2.30 3.23 -11.82
CA LYS A 7 -3.59 2.54 -11.97
C LYS A 7 -3.47 1.18 -11.29
N ILE A 8 -4.35 0.91 -10.36
CA ILE A 8 -4.38 -0.33 -9.59
C ILE A 8 -5.66 -1.08 -9.92
N VAL A 9 -5.55 -2.22 -10.58
CA VAL A 9 -6.71 -3.05 -10.93
C VAL A 9 -6.77 -4.21 -9.95
N VAL A 10 -7.88 -4.32 -9.22
CA VAL A 10 -8.10 -5.38 -8.24
C VAL A 10 -9.20 -6.29 -8.75
N LYS A 11 -8.87 -7.54 -9.00
CA LYS A 11 -9.77 -8.53 -9.60
C LYS A 11 -11.05 -8.69 -8.77
N GLY A 12 -12.19 -8.51 -9.43
CA GLY A 12 -13.49 -8.65 -8.79
C GLY A 12 -13.93 -7.47 -7.91
N HIS A 13 -13.09 -6.44 -7.76
CA HIS A 13 -13.40 -5.26 -6.94
C HIS A 13 -13.43 -3.96 -7.71
N GLY A 14 -12.58 -3.81 -8.71
CA GLY A 14 -12.56 -2.62 -9.55
C GLY A 14 -11.18 -2.00 -9.68
N THR A 15 -11.16 -0.75 -10.12
CA THR A 15 -9.94 -0.03 -10.43
C THR A 15 -9.82 1.23 -9.58
N MET A 16 -8.62 1.45 -9.03
CA MET A 16 -8.26 2.68 -8.32
C MET A 16 -7.19 3.41 -9.09
N ILE A 17 -7.20 4.74 -9.02
CA ILE A 17 -6.09 5.56 -9.48
C ILE A 17 -5.56 6.31 -8.27
N ALA A 18 -4.26 6.22 -8.04
CA ALA A 18 -3.60 6.92 -6.95
C ALA A 18 -2.58 7.91 -7.49
N GLU A 19 -2.50 9.06 -6.84
CA GLU A 19 -1.47 10.06 -7.10
C GLU A 19 -0.34 9.83 -6.10
N LEU A 20 0.90 9.89 -6.59
CA LEU A 20 2.09 9.69 -5.75
C LEU A 20 2.73 11.03 -5.45
N TYR A 21 3.32 11.16 -4.25
CA TYR A 21 3.87 12.43 -3.76
C TYR A 21 5.39 12.34 -3.56
N PRO A 22 6.19 12.50 -4.63
CA PRO A 22 7.65 12.44 -4.50
C PRO A 22 8.23 13.52 -3.60
N ASP A 23 7.52 14.65 -3.44
CA ASP A 23 7.95 15.72 -2.53
C ASP A 23 7.87 15.28 -1.06
N MET A 24 6.96 14.36 -0.75
CA MET A 24 6.80 13.85 0.62
C MET A 24 7.76 12.70 0.90
N ALA A 25 7.96 11.81 -0.06
CA ALA A 25 8.75 10.59 0.13
C ALA A 25 9.45 10.19 -1.18
N PRO A 26 10.53 10.90 -1.54
CA PRO A 26 11.17 10.71 -2.86
C PRO A 26 11.73 9.30 -3.10
N VAL A 27 12.42 8.71 -2.13
CA VAL A 27 12.99 7.36 -2.28
C VAL A 27 11.87 6.32 -2.28
N THR A 28 10.86 6.51 -1.45
CA THR A 28 9.71 5.62 -1.38
C THR A 28 8.94 5.59 -2.70
N VAL A 29 8.67 6.76 -3.27
CA VAL A 29 7.98 6.87 -4.56
C VAL A 29 8.81 6.24 -5.67
N GLU A 30 10.11 6.53 -5.72
CA GLU A 30 11.01 5.95 -6.72
C GLU A 30 11.01 4.41 -6.65
N ASN A 31 11.12 3.86 -5.44
CA ASN A 31 11.09 2.42 -5.22
C ASN A 31 9.75 1.81 -5.67
N PHE A 32 8.64 2.45 -5.31
CA PHE A 32 7.31 1.98 -5.68
C PHE A 32 7.14 1.97 -7.21
N ILE A 33 7.52 3.05 -7.88
CA ILE A 33 7.46 3.14 -9.35
C ILE A 33 8.29 2.05 -10.00
N LYS A 34 9.49 1.80 -9.49
CA LYS A 34 10.36 0.74 -9.98
C LYS A 34 9.67 -0.63 -9.88
N LEU A 35 9.11 -0.94 -8.72
CA LEU A 35 8.42 -2.22 -8.50
C LEU A 35 7.19 -2.36 -9.40
N VAL A 36 6.41 -1.29 -9.55
CA VAL A 36 5.25 -1.28 -10.47
C VAL A 36 5.71 -1.55 -11.90
N SER A 37 6.76 -0.86 -12.35
CA SER A 37 7.27 -0.98 -13.72
C SER A 37 7.86 -2.36 -14.02
N GLU A 38 8.33 -3.05 -12.99
CA GLU A 38 8.85 -4.42 -13.11
C GLU A 38 7.76 -5.49 -13.05
N GLY A 39 6.50 -5.09 -12.82
CA GLY A 39 5.39 -6.03 -12.69
C GLY A 39 5.35 -6.75 -11.36
N PHE A 40 6.06 -6.24 -10.35
CA PHE A 40 6.17 -6.90 -9.03
C PHE A 40 4.80 -7.16 -8.39
N TYR A 41 3.88 -6.21 -8.50
CA TYR A 41 2.59 -6.28 -7.80
C TYR A 41 1.54 -7.12 -8.53
N SER A 42 1.73 -7.46 -9.78
CA SER A 42 0.77 -8.28 -10.54
C SER A 42 0.72 -9.68 -9.94
N GLY A 43 -0.47 -10.13 -9.56
CA GLY A 43 -0.66 -11.43 -8.91
C GLY A 43 -0.41 -11.42 -7.40
N MET A 44 -0.07 -10.27 -6.83
CA MET A 44 0.05 -10.13 -5.37
C MET A 44 -1.34 -9.94 -4.76
N ILE A 45 -1.46 -10.20 -3.45
CA ILE A 45 -2.75 -10.12 -2.77
C ILE A 45 -2.73 -9.06 -1.66
N PHE A 46 -3.93 -8.62 -1.28
CA PHE A 46 -4.13 -7.89 -0.03
C PHE A 46 -4.32 -8.93 1.07
N HIS A 47 -3.25 -9.23 1.79
CA HIS A 47 -3.25 -10.31 2.77
C HIS A 47 -3.72 -9.90 4.17
N ARG A 48 -3.88 -8.61 4.41
CA ARG A 48 -4.32 -8.11 5.72
C ARG A 48 -5.32 -6.98 5.50
N VAL A 49 -6.55 -7.20 5.96
CA VAL A 49 -7.65 -6.27 5.75
C VAL A 49 -8.36 -6.04 7.10
N ILE A 50 -8.37 -4.79 7.55
CA ILE A 50 -9.04 -4.43 8.80
C ILE A 50 -10.00 -3.28 8.49
N PRO A 51 -11.32 -3.56 8.42
CA PRO A 51 -12.30 -2.49 8.17
C PRO A 51 -12.23 -1.44 9.28
N GLY A 52 -12.38 -0.17 8.88
CA GLY A 52 -12.22 0.95 9.80
C GLY A 52 -10.77 1.37 10.01
N PHE A 53 -9.82 0.67 9.41
CA PHE A 53 -8.39 0.95 9.53
C PHE A 53 -7.71 1.01 8.16
N MET A 54 -7.34 -0.13 7.60
CA MET A 54 -6.56 -0.14 6.34
C MET A 54 -6.68 -1.49 5.61
N ILE A 55 -6.23 -1.49 4.35
CA ILE A 55 -6.02 -2.71 3.57
C ILE A 55 -4.53 -2.78 3.21
N GLN A 56 -3.91 -3.93 3.42
CA GLN A 56 -2.45 -4.10 3.26
C GLN A 56 -2.14 -5.23 2.28
N GLY A 57 -1.22 -4.99 1.38
CA GLY A 57 -0.83 -5.98 0.39
C GLY A 57 0.54 -5.74 -0.19
N GLY A 58 0.90 -6.56 -1.19
CA GLY A 58 2.19 -6.44 -1.87
C GLY A 58 3.32 -7.24 -1.23
N GLY A 59 2.98 -8.18 -0.32
CA GLY A 59 3.98 -9.03 0.34
C GLY A 59 3.81 -10.52 0.05
N PHE A 60 2.63 -10.93 -0.41
CA PHE A 60 2.31 -12.34 -0.71
C PHE A 60 1.64 -12.44 -2.07
N ASN A 61 1.93 -13.52 -2.81
CA ASN A 61 1.27 -13.80 -4.08
C ASN A 61 0.04 -14.72 -3.88
N GLU A 62 -0.62 -15.09 -4.98
CA GLU A 62 -1.81 -15.96 -4.93
C GLU A 62 -1.52 -17.36 -4.37
N ALA A 63 -0.29 -17.82 -4.44
CA ALA A 63 0.12 -19.09 -3.85
C ALA A 63 0.44 -18.95 -2.37
N HIS A 64 0.24 -17.76 -1.79
CA HIS A 64 0.56 -17.40 -0.41
C HIS A 64 2.05 -17.52 -0.10
N GLU A 65 2.89 -17.32 -1.11
CA GLU A 65 4.34 -17.25 -0.96
C GLU A 65 4.74 -15.80 -0.68
N GLN A 66 5.57 -15.60 0.32
CA GLN A 66 6.07 -14.27 0.63
C GLN A 66 7.10 -13.84 -0.42
N LYS A 67 6.95 -12.63 -0.92
CA LYS A 67 7.87 -12.01 -1.86
C LYS A 67 8.37 -10.71 -1.26
N GLU A 68 9.66 -10.47 -1.36
CA GLU A 68 10.27 -9.27 -0.80
C GLU A 68 11.12 -8.56 -1.84
N ALA A 69 11.23 -7.25 -1.66
CA ALA A 69 12.15 -6.40 -2.40
C ALA A 69 13.25 -5.91 -1.45
N ALA A 70 14.22 -5.16 -1.96
CA ALA A 70 15.24 -4.57 -1.12
C ALA A 70 14.63 -3.52 -0.19
N SER A 71 15.08 -3.49 1.06
CA SER A 71 14.62 -2.50 2.03
C SER A 71 15.07 -1.09 1.65
N ILE A 72 14.25 -0.11 1.99
CA ILE A 72 14.54 1.30 1.75
C ILE A 72 14.53 2.07 3.06
N LYS A 73 15.13 3.25 3.04
CA LYS A 73 15.11 4.13 4.20
C LYS A 73 13.69 4.58 4.50
N GLY A 74 13.32 4.60 5.77
CA GLY A 74 12.01 5.04 6.22
C GLY A 74 11.88 6.56 6.18
N GLU A 75 11.11 7.07 5.25
CA GLU A 75 10.92 8.51 5.04
C GLU A 75 9.74 9.04 5.84
N PHE A 76 9.88 9.04 7.15
CA PHE A 76 8.86 9.56 8.06
C PHE A 76 9.51 10.34 9.20
N ARG A 77 8.74 11.25 9.81
CA ARG A 77 9.25 12.23 10.78
C ARG A 77 9.98 11.57 11.96
N ALA A 78 9.42 10.52 12.54
CA ALA A 78 10.05 9.85 13.68
C ALA A 78 11.41 9.24 13.35
N ASN A 79 11.72 9.05 12.06
CA ASN A 79 13.00 8.54 11.57
C ASN A 79 13.92 9.68 11.06
N GLY A 80 13.63 10.91 11.45
CA GLY A 80 14.44 12.06 11.08
C GLY A 80 14.12 12.66 9.72
N PHE A 81 13.03 12.26 9.08
CA PHE A 81 12.65 12.77 7.77
C PHE A 81 11.48 13.76 7.89
N ALA A 82 11.79 14.99 8.30
CA ALA A 82 10.79 16.02 8.60
C ALA A 82 10.03 16.51 7.36
N GLN A 83 10.56 16.28 6.17
CA GLN A 83 9.93 16.69 4.92
C GLN A 83 8.58 16.00 4.69
N ASN A 84 8.41 14.77 5.19
CA ASN A 84 7.16 14.06 5.01
C ASN A 84 6.13 14.50 6.06
N THR A 85 5.19 15.32 5.62
CA THR A 85 4.10 15.84 6.46
C THR A 85 2.75 15.24 6.09
N LEU A 86 2.72 14.21 5.24
CA LEU A 86 1.47 13.60 4.79
C LEU A 86 0.78 12.88 5.95
N LYS A 87 -0.48 13.22 6.16
CA LYS A 87 -1.31 12.60 7.21
C LYS A 87 -2.00 11.36 6.69
N HIS A 88 -2.21 10.38 7.56
CA HIS A 88 -2.85 9.12 7.22
C HIS A 88 -4.37 9.27 7.24
N THR A 89 -4.90 9.96 6.23
CA THR A 89 -6.34 10.10 6.01
C THR A 89 -6.81 9.04 5.01
N ARG A 90 -8.14 8.89 4.88
CA ARG A 90 -8.73 7.91 3.96
C ARG A 90 -8.10 8.03 2.57
N GLY A 91 -7.73 6.90 1.99
CA GLY A 91 -7.17 6.78 0.66
C GLY A 91 -5.66 6.92 0.58
N VAL A 92 -4.99 7.33 1.65
CA VAL A 92 -3.53 7.49 1.64
C VAL A 92 -2.83 6.14 1.51
N LEU A 93 -1.83 6.09 0.62
CA LEU A 93 -0.91 4.96 0.48
C LEU A 93 0.29 5.19 1.38
N SER A 94 0.66 4.17 2.15
CA SER A 94 1.80 4.24 3.06
C SER A 94 2.56 2.92 3.05
N MET A 95 3.81 2.93 3.47
CA MET A 95 4.65 1.72 3.48
C MET A 95 4.49 0.96 4.78
N ALA A 96 4.15 -0.31 4.68
CA ALA A 96 4.20 -1.22 5.81
C ALA A 96 5.68 -1.55 6.11
N ARG A 97 5.98 -1.78 7.37
CA ARG A 97 7.33 -2.11 7.83
C ARG A 97 7.28 -2.91 9.13
N THR A 98 8.42 -3.48 9.51
CA THR A 98 8.57 -4.08 10.83
C THR A 98 8.84 -2.99 11.87
N MET A 99 9.22 -3.36 13.08
CA MET A 99 9.63 -2.40 14.12
C MET A 99 10.90 -1.63 13.74
N ILE A 100 11.67 -2.15 12.79
CA ILE A 100 12.90 -1.49 12.30
C ILE A 100 12.49 -0.37 11.34
N PRO A 101 12.89 0.89 11.58
CA PRO A 101 12.47 2.02 10.74
C PRO A 101 12.81 1.91 9.26
N ASP A 102 13.95 1.31 8.93
CA ASP A 102 14.41 1.18 7.54
C ASP A 102 14.15 -0.22 6.96
N SER A 103 13.02 -0.82 7.32
CA SER A 103 12.66 -2.19 6.90
C SER A 103 11.57 -2.27 5.83
N ALA A 104 11.00 -1.15 5.40
CA ALA A 104 10.00 -1.15 4.34
C ALA A 104 10.63 -1.62 3.03
N SER A 105 9.89 -2.39 2.24
CA SER A 105 10.38 -2.86 0.94
C SER A 105 9.29 -2.80 -0.14
N SER A 106 8.30 -3.67 -0.08
CA SER A 106 7.25 -3.73 -1.10
C SER A 106 5.83 -3.62 -0.54
N GLN A 107 5.61 -4.02 0.70
CA GLN A 107 4.25 -4.02 1.26
C GLN A 107 3.75 -2.60 1.47
N ILE A 108 2.54 -2.36 0.98
CA ILE A 108 1.87 -1.08 1.14
C ILE A 108 0.56 -1.29 1.90
N PHE A 109 0.06 -0.23 2.52
CA PHE A 109 -1.31 -0.22 3.01
C PHE A 109 -2.02 1.04 2.53
N ILE A 110 -3.32 0.91 2.31
CA ILE A 110 -4.19 2.00 1.87
C ILE A 110 -5.19 2.25 2.99
N MET A 111 -5.31 3.48 3.42
CA MET A 111 -6.17 3.82 4.55
C MET A 111 -7.65 3.70 4.17
N HIS A 112 -8.40 2.93 4.96
CA HIS A 112 -9.86 2.88 4.85
C HIS A 112 -10.48 4.06 5.59
N GLU A 113 -10.01 4.34 6.80
CA GLU A 113 -10.44 5.47 7.62
C GLU A 113 -9.22 6.25 8.10
N ASN A 114 -9.44 7.46 8.63
CA ASN A 114 -8.37 8.29 9.15
C ASN A 114 -7.72 7.64 10.38
N SER A 115 -6.40 7.63 10.45
CA SER A 115 -5.64 7.08 11.58
C SER A 115 -4.51 8.02 11.97
N PRO A 116 -4.81 9.09 12.71
CA PRO A 116 -3.79 10.09 13.06
C PRO A 116 -2.61 9.55 13.84
N HIS A 117 -2.78 8.44 14.55
CA HIS A 117 -1.69 7.83 15.33
C HIS A 117 -0.56 7.28 14.45
N LEU A 118 -0.79 7.15 13.14
CA LEU A 118 0.25 6.71 12.20
C LEU A 118 1.07 7.88 11.65
N ASP A 119 0.57 9.10 11.80
CA ASP A 119 1.22 10.28 11.24
C ASP A 119 2.62 10.46 11.84
N GLY A 120 3.61 10.65 10.96
CA GLY A 120 4.99 10.77 11.38
C GLY A 120 5.67 9.47 11.79
N GLN A 121 4.95 8.33 11.79
CA GLN A 121 5.48 7.02 12.17
C GLN A 121 5.66 6.08 10.98
N TYR A 122 5.03 6.39 9.84
CA TYR A 122 5.07 5.60 8.62
C TYR A 122 5.23 6.52 7.42
N ALA A 123 5.83 5.98 6.35
CA ALA A 123 6.10 6.75 5.13
C ALA A 123 4.88 6.78 4.21
N GLY A 124 3.96 7.71 4.43
CA GLY A 124 2.90 8.00 3.49
C GLY A 124 3.49 8.57 2.22
N PHE A 125 3.01 8.13 1.04
CA PHE A 125 3.64 8.53 -0.22
C PHE A 125 2.67 8.77 -1.37
N GLY A 126 1.39 8.61 -1.16
CA GLY A 126 0.39 8.82 -2.21
C GLY A 126 -1.02 8.79 -1.66
N LYS A 127 -1.99 8.95 -2.56
CA LYS A 127 -3.41 8.94 -2.19
C LYS A 127 -4.27 8.51 -3.38
N VAL A 128 -5.25 7.66 -3.11
CA VAL A 128 -6.26 7.28 -4.10
C VAL A 128 -7.10 8.52 -4.43
N ILE A 129 -7.16 8.87 -5.71
CA ILE A 129 -7.91 10.04 -6.21
C ILE A 129 -9.14 9.64 -7.02
N GLU A 130 -9.20 8.41 -7.51
CA GLU A 130 -10.36 7.86 -8.21
C GLU A 130 -10.55 6.41 -7.79
N GLY A 131 -11.82 5.97 -7.68
CA GLY A 131 -12.13 4.59 -7.36
C GLY A 131 -12.02 4.27 -5.88
N ASP A 132 -12.19 5.24 -5.00
CA ASP A 132 -12.07 5.00 -3.56
C ASP A 132 -13.12 4.02 -3.01
N GLU A 133 -14.23 3.82 -3.73
CA GLU A 133 -15.23 2.79 -3.39
C GLU A 133 -14.63 1.37 -3.45
N VAL A 134 -13.55 1.18 -4.19
CA VAL A 134 -12.83 -0.11 -4.23
C VAL A 134 -12.20 -0.40 -2.87
N ILE A 135 -11.77 0.63 -2.16
CA ILE A 135 -11.22 0.47 -0.80
C ILE A 135 -12.31 -0.13 0.11
N ASP A 136 -13.53 0.40 0.03
CA ASP A 136 -14.65 -0.12 0.82
C ASP A 136 -14.97 -1.56 0.43
N SER A 137 -14.98 -1.87 -0.86
CA SER A 137 -15.25 -3.22 -1.36
C SER A 137 -14.25 -4.21 -0.78
N ILE A 138 -12.98 -3.88 -0.77
CA ILE A 138 -11.94 -4.75 -0.23
C ILE A 138 -12.04 -4.82 1.30
N ALA A 139 -12.29 -3.69 1.96
CA ALA A 139 -12.36 -3.62 3.42
C ALA A 139 -13.50 -4.46 4.00
N ASN A 140 -14.54 -4.73 3.21
CA ASN A 140 -15.73 -5.46 3.66
C ASN A 140 -15.67 -6.96 3.40
N VAL A 141 -14.57 -7.50 2.85
CA VAL A 141 -14.47 -8.94 2.63
C VAL A 141 -14.35 -9.68 3.97
N GLU A 142 -14.83 -10.93 3.98
CA GLU A 142 -14.67 -11.79 5.15
C GLU A 142 -13.21 -12.16 5.34
N THR A 143 -12.74 -12.11 6.58
CA THR A 143 -11.36 -12.44 6.94
C THR A 143 -11.29 -13.58 7.94
N THR A 144 -10.10 -14.18 8.04
CA THR A 144 -9.85 -15.31 8.94
C THR A 144 -8.37 -15.29 9.34
N THR A 145 -7.96 -16.26 10.14
CA THR A 145 -6.55 -16.47 10.46
C THR A 145 -6.00 -17.57 9.56
N LYS A 146 -4.89 -17.30 8.89
CA LYS A 146 -4.22 -18.27 8.01
C LYS A 146 -2.80 -18.52 8.48
N MET A 147 -2.23 -19.66 8.07
CA MET A 147 -0.86 -20.06 8.42
C MET A 147 -0.60 -19.98 9.93
N MET A 148 -1.61 -20.32 10.76
CA MET A 148 -1.58 -20.41 12.21
C MET A 148 -1.50 -19.07 12.96
N TYR A 149 -0.97 -17.99 12.34
CA TYR A 149 -0.77 -16.74 13.07
C TYR A 149 -1.03 -15.45 12.27
N TYR A 150 -1.32 -15.53 10.96
CA TYR A 150 -1.67 -14.33 10.18
C TYR A 150 -3.16 -14.05 10.31
N GLN A 151 -3.48 -13.06 11.14
CA GLN A 151 -4.85 -12.61 11.37
C GLN A 151 -5.31 -11.64 10.28
N ASP A 152 -6.62 -11.46 10.15
CA ASP A 152 -7.22 -10.50 9.22
C ASP A 152 -6.90 -10.77 7.75
N TRP A 153 -6.66 -12.02 7.42
CA TRP A 153 -6.39 -12.48 6.07
C TRP A 153 -7.72 -12.78 5.37
N PRO A 154 -8.00 -12.19 4.18
CA PRO A 154 -9.24 -12.48 3.47
C PRO A 154 -9.44 -13.98 3.22
N VAL A 155 -10.68 -14.46 3.44
CA VAL A 155 -11.03 -15.86 3.20
C VAL A 155 -10.80 -16.21 1.73
N ASP A 156 -11.32 -15.34 0.83
CA ASP A 156 -11.06 -15.45 -0.61
C ASP A 156 -10.02 -14.40 -0.97
N ASP A 157 -9.00 -14.80 -1.71
CA ASP A 157 -7.90 -13.90 -2.04
C ASP A 157 -8.38 -12.66 -2.79
N VAL A 158 -7.90 -11.50 -2.34
CA VAL A 158 -8.10 -10.23 -3.03
C VAL A 158 -6.86 -9.97 -3.86
N VAL A 159 -6.97 -10.22 -5.17
CA VAL A 159 -5.82 -10.25 -6.07
C VAL A 159 -5.65 -8.94 -6.79
N ILE A 160 -4.43 -8.40 -6.75
CA ILE A 160 -4.03 -7.27 -7.58
C ILE A 160 -3.77 -7.84 -8.98
N GLU A 161 -4.68 -7.57 -9.90
CA GLU A 161 -4.53 -8.05 -11.27
C GLU A 161 -3.36 -7.36 -11.95
N SER A 162 -3.25 -6.04 -11.77
CA SER A 162 -2.15 -5.27 -12.33
C SER A 162 -1.98 -3.93 -11.63
N MET A 163 -0.78 -3.40 -11.69
CA MET A 163 -0.49 -1.99 -11.42
C MET A 163 0.33 -1.46 -12.59
N GLU A 164 -0.01 -0.28 -13.06
CA GLU A 164 0.75 0.37 -14.13
C GLU A 164 0.83 1.87 -13.92
N MET A 165 1.97 2.44 -14.28
CA MET A 165 2.13 3.89 -14.23
C MET A 165 1.38 4.51 -15.41
N LEU A 166 0.64 5.59 -15.13
CA LEU A 166 -0.08 6.30 -16.17
C LEU A 166 0.82 7.37 -16.80
N ALA A 167 0.66 7.57 -18.11
CA ALA A 167 1.33 8.66 -18.80
C ALA A 167 0.65 9.99 -18.45
N ASP A 168 1.43 11.06 -18.45
CA ASP A 168 0.91 12.42 -18.24
C ASP A 168 0.06 12.87 -19.43
#